data_64b55f6ca43c4891c8f3fb8a7aaf0b31
#
_entry.id   64b55f6ca43c4891c8f3fb8a7aaf0b31
#
_cell.length_a   1.000
_cell.length_b   1.000
_cell.length_c   1.000
_cell.angle_alpha   90.00
_cell.angle_beta   90.00
_cell.angle_gamma   90.00
#
_symmetry.space_group_name_H-M   'P 1'
#
loop_
_entity.id
_entity.type
_entity.pdbx_description
1 polymer ?
#
loop_
_entity_poly.entity_id
_entity_poly.type
_entity_poly.pdbx_seq_one_letter_code
_entity_poly.pdbx_strand_id
1 'polypeptide(L)'
;MISAKEAREISKKNKEILTEVAIVEVLPEIEELIKKNIDLGNDGMDWEAKEHSKYVYAIRDTLKEYGYTVTAKFNQTDGHYLSIYW
;
A
#
# COMPACT_ATOMS: atom_id res chain seq x y z
N MET A 1 33.96 10.85 -3.57
CA MET A 1 33.02 9.74 -3.81
C MET A 1 32.43 9.28 -2.49
N ILE A 2 31.12 9.02 -2.44
CA ILE A 2 30.47 8.54 -1.22
C ILE A 2 30.84 7.07 -0.95
N SER A 3 30.92 6.71 0.33
CA SER A 3 31.18 5.32 0.73
C SER A 3 29.91 4.46 0.58
N ALA A 4 30.08 3.14 0.56
CA ALA A 4 28.95 2.21 0.52
C ALA A 4 28.05 2.36 1.77
N LYS A 5 28.64 2.67 2.92
CA LYS A 5 27.91 2.93 4.16
C LYS A 5 27.01 4.16 4.04
N GLU A 6 27.56 5.27 3.52
CA GLU A 6 26.81 6.49 3.29
C GLU A 6 25.69 6.28 2.27
N ALA A 7 25.97 5.57 1.18
CA ALA A 7 25.00 5.24 0.15
C ALA A 7 23.83 4.46 0.74
N ARG A 8 24.08 3.48 1.60
CA ARG A 8 23.04 2.69 2.27
C ARG A 8 22.18 3.52 3.22
N GLU A 9 22.81 4.42 3.98
CA GLU A 9 22.10 5.30 4.90
C GLU A 9 21.17 6.26 4.17
N ILE A 10 21.66 6.87 3.09
CA ILE A 10 20.88 7.78 2.25
C ILE A 10 19.73 7.02 1.56
N SER A 11 20.00 5.85 0.99
CA SER A 11 18.99 5.02 0.34
C SER A 11 17.89 4.61 1.31
N LYS A 12 18.26 4.20 2.51
CA LYS A 12 17.29 3.82 3.56
C LYS A 12 16.39 4.98 3.92
N LYS A 13 16.96 6.16 4.14
CA LYS A 13 16.21 7.37 4.46
C LYS A 13 15.26 7.76 3.33
N ASN A 14 15.74 7.77 2.10
CA ASN A 14 14.92 8.10 0.94
C ASN A 14 13.80 7.07 0.72
N LYS A 15 14.07 5.80 0.96
CA LYS A 15 13.07 4.75 0.88
C LYS A 15 11.94 4.96 1.89
N GLU A 16 12.26 5.35 3.11
CA GLU A 16 11.28 5.68 4.15
C GLU A 16 10.40 6.86 3.72
N ILE A 17 11.00 7.93 3.21
CA ILE A 17 10.29 9.11 2.72
C ILE A 17 9.37 8.76 1.56
N LEU A 18 9.87 8.03 0.56
CA LEU A 18 9.08 7.63 -0.60
C LEU A 18 7.92 6.69 -0.22
N THR A 19 8.13 5.83 0.76
CA THR A 19 7.08 4.97 1.29
C THR A 19 5.96 5.79 1.94
N GLU A 20 6.31 6.77 2.76
CA GLU A 20 5.33 7.68 3.39
C GLU A 20 4.55 8.47 2.35
N VAL A 21 5.22 8.99 1.32
CA VAL A 21 4.57 9.72 0.22
C VAL A 21 3.57 8.81 -0.51
N ALA A 22 3.97 7.58 -0.82
CA ALA A 22 3.08 6.62 -1.47
C ALA A 22 1.83 6.33 -0.62
N ILE A 23 2.00 6.14 0.68
CA ILE A 23 0.88 5.90 1.60
C ILE A 23 -0.07 7.09 1.61
N VAL A 24 0.45 8.31 1.74
CA VAL A 24 -0.35 9.54 1.75
C VAL A 24 -1.13 9.71 0.44
N GLU A 25 -0.56 9.30 -0.70
CA GLU A 25 -1.23 9.38 -1.99
C GLU A 25 -2.35 8.35 -2.15
N VAL A 26 -2.14 7.12 -1.68
CA VAL A 26 -3.10 6.03 -1.93
C VAL A 26 -4.20 5.92 -0.88
N LEU A 27 -3.98 6.34 0.36
CA LEU A 27 -4.99 6.20 1.41
C LEU A 27 -6.33 6.89 1.06
N PRO A 28 -6.35 8.13 0.53
CA PRO A 28 -7.62 8.74 0.13
C PRO A 28 -8.32 7.98 -0.97
N GLU A 29 -7.60 7.45 -1.95
CA GLU A 29 -8.15 6.62 -3.03
C GLU A 29 -8.79 5.34 -2.48
N ILE A 30 -8.07 4.64 -1.61
CA ILE A 30 -8.57 3.41 -0.98
C ILE A 30 -9.79 3.71 -0.11
N GLU A 31 -9.76 4.79 0.66
CA GLU A 31 -10.89 5.20 1.51
C GLU A 31 -12.15 5.45 0.68
N GLU A 32 -12.03 6.13 -0.45
CA GLU A 32 -13.16 6.37 -1.35
C GLU A 32 -13.74 5.08 -1.90
N LEU A 33 -12.87 4.13 -2.29
CA LEU A 33 -13.30 2.82 -2.76
C LEU A 33 -13.97 2.01 -1.66
N ILE A 34 -13.49 2.08 -0.44
CA ILE A 34 -14.10 1.45 0.72
C ILE A 34 -15.51 2.01 0.95
N LYS A 35 -15.66 3.32 0.95
CA LYS A 35 -16.96 3.99 1.12
C LYS A 35 -17.96 3.56 0.05
N LYS A 36 -17.51 3.48 -1.19
CA LYS A 36 -18.33 3.04 -2.32
C LYS A 36 -18.80 1.59 -2.13
N ASN A 37 -17.92 0.72 -1.65
CA ASN A 37 -18.26 -0.68 -1.39
C ASN A 37 -19.18 -0.83 -0.18
N ILE A 38 -19.04 -0.01 0.84
CA ILE A 38 -19.97 0.06 1.98
C ILE A 38 -21.37 0.42 1.49
N ASP A 39 -21.50 1.41 0.63
CA ASP A 39 -22.77 1.84 0.06
C ASP A 39 -23.44 0.74 -0.77
N LEU A 40 -22.65 -0.12 -1.38
CA LEU A 40 -23.14 -1.28 -2.13
C LEU A 40 -23.46 -2.49 -1.24
N GLY A 41 -23.20 -2.41 0.06
CA GLY A 41 -23.43 -3.51 1.00
C GLY A 41 -22.33 -4.56 1.01
N ASN A 42 -21.17 -4.27 0.45
CA ASN A 42 -20.03 -5.19 0.44
C ASN A 42 -19.26 -5.13 1.76
N ASP A 43 -18.66 -6.26 2.16
CA ASP A 43 -17.86 -6.38 3.38
C ASP A 43 -16.37 -6.34 3.09
N GLY A 44 -15.98 -6.20 1.83
CA GLY A 44 -14.60 -6.18 1.41
C GLY A 44 -14.44 -5.79 -0.05
N MET A 45 -13.20 -5.64 -0.46
CA MET A 45 -12.83 -5.29 -1.83
C MET A 45 -11.41 -5.72 -2.14
N ASP A 46 -11.07 -5.79 -3.42
CA ASP A 46 -9.71 -5.94 -3.89
C ASP A 46 -9.22 -4.60 -4.44
N TRP A 47 -8.00 -4.23 -4.09
CA TRP A 47 -7.36 -3.02 -4.60
C TRP A 47 -6.05 -3.39 -5.31
N GLU A 48 -5.93 -3.00 -6.58
CA GLU A 48 -4.73 -3.23 -7.37
C GLU A 48 -3.69 -2.16 -7.11
N ALA A 49 -2.48 -2.57 -6.75
CA ALA A 49 -1.40 -1.64 -6.41
C ALA A 49 -0.82 -0.91 -7.62
N LYS A 50 -0.78 -1.54 -8.79
CA LYS A 50 -0.26 -0.96 -10.04
C LYS A 50 1.13 -0.32 -9.83
N GLU A 51 1.24 0.99 -10.05
CA GLU A 51 2.48 1.75 -9.85
C GLU A 51 2.95 1.78 -8.39
N HIS A 52 2.09 1.46 -7.44
CA HIS A 52 2.43 1.41 -6.01
C HIS A 52 2.85 0.03 -5.53
N SER A 53 3.05 -0.94 -6.43
CA SER A 53 3.42 -2.33 -6.09
C SER A 53 4.63 -2.41 -5.16
N LYS A 54 5.59 -1.54 -5.34
CA LYS A 54 6.80 -1.47 -4.51
C LYS A 54 6.49 -1.22 -3.04
N TYR A 55 5.38 -0.56 -2.73
CA TYR A 55 4.98 -0.14 -1.39
C TYR A 55 3.79 -0.94 -0.86
N VAL A 56 3.39 -2.00 -1.55
CA VAL A 56 2.17 -2.75 -1.22
C VAL A 56 2.14 -3.29 0.20
N TYR A 57 3.27 -3.76 0.71
CA TYR A 57 3.33 -4.28 2.08
C TYR A 57 3.23 -3.19 3.14
N ALA A 58 3.81 -2.02 2.89
CA ALA A 58 3.69 -0.87 3.78
C ALA A 58 2.25 -0.34 3.81
N ILE A 59 1.59 -0.30 2.67
CA ILE A 59 0.18 0.09 2.55
C ILE A 59 -0.70 -0.91 3.30
N ARG A 60 -0.46 -2.21 3.12
CA ARG A 60 -1.14 -3.27 3.87
C ARG A 60 -1.04 -3.05 5.38
N ASP A 61 0.18 -2.83 5.87
CA ASP A 61 0.44 -2.68 7.31
C ASP A 61 -0.25 -1.44 7.86
N THR A 62 -0.26 -0.34 7.10
CA THR A 62 -0.98 0.88 7.47
C THR A 62 -2.49 0.64 7.58
N LEU A 63 -3.09 -0.06 6.63
CA LEU A 63 -4.52 -0.40 6.67
C LEU A 63 -4.85 -1.31 7.85
N LYS A 64 -3.96 -2.24 8.19
CA LYS A 64 -4.12 -3.08 9.38
C LYS A 64 -4.16 -2.26 10.67
N GLU A 65 -3.36 -1.20 10.75
CA GLU A 65 -3.37 -0.28 11.90
C GLU A 65 -4.74 0.41 12.08
N TYR A 66 -5.46 0.62 10.99
CA TYR A 66 -6.83 1.16 11.03
C TYR A 66 -7.90 0.10 11.36
N GLY A 67 -7.50 -1.15 11.56
CA GLY A 67 -8.41 -2.22 11.96
C GLY A 67 -8.93 -3.09 10.81
N TYR A 68 -8.51 -2.84 9.58
CA TYR A 68 -8.90 -3.67 8.44
C TYR A 68 -8.18 -5.01 8.45
N THR A 69 -8.83 -6.04 7.93
CA THR A 69 -8.19 -7.31 7.61
C THR A 69 -7.67 -7.21 6.18
N VAL A 70 -6.36 -7.30 6.00
CA VAL A 70 -5.72 -7.06 4.70
C VAL A 70 -4.75 -8.19 4.37
N THR A 71 -4.91 -8.76 3.17
CA THR A 71 -4.02 -9.80 2.65
C THR A 71 -3.38 -9.32 1.36
N ALA A 72 -2.06 -9.35 1.30
CA ALA A 72 -1.32 -9.02 0.08
C ALA A 72 -1.26 -10.26 -0.81
N LYS A 73 -1.64 -10.10 -2.07
CA LYS A 73 -1.67 -11.17 -3.08
C LYS A 73 -0.96 -10.73 -4.34
N PHE A 74 -0.54 -11.69 -5.13
CA PHE A 74 0.10 -11.45 -6.42
C PHE A 74 -0.55 -12.29 -7.51
N ASN A 75 -0.82 -11.66 -8.65
CA ASN A 75 -1.35 -12.31 -9.85
C ASN A 75 -0.43 -11.94 -11.00
N GLN A 76 -0.04 -12.91 -11.82
CA GLN A 76 0.85 -12.69 -12.97
C GLN A 76 0.25 -11.71 -14.00
N THR A 77 -1.07 -11.66 -14.11
CA THR A 77 -1.76 -10.77 -15.05
C THR A 77 -1.93 -9.36 -14.49
N ASP A 78 -2.34 -9.25 -13.22
CA ASP A 78 -2.72 -7.97 -12.61
C ASP A 78 -1.65 -7.40 -11.66
N GLY A 79 -0.61 -8.20 -11.34
CA GLY A 79 0.44 -7.82 -10.41
C GLY A 79 0.01 -7.91 -8.94
N HIS A 80 0.56 -7.04 -8.11
CA HIS A 80 0.24 -7.01 -6.69
C HIS A 80 -1.12 -6.38 -6.42
N TYR A 81 -1.88 -6.98 -5.51
CA TYR A 81 -3.13 -6.39 -5.03
C TYR A 81 -3.35 -6.71 -3.56
N LEU A 82 -4.22 -5.94 -2.92
CA LEU A 82 -4.63 -6.15 -1.54
C LEU A 82 -6.09 -6.55 -1.50
N SER A 83 -6.39 -7.64 -0.77
CA SER A 83 -7.77 -7.97 -0.40
C SER A 83 -8.03 -7.33 0.95
N ILE A 84 -8.98 -6.40 1.01
CA ILE A 84 -9.28 -5.57 2.16
C ILE A 84 -10.68 -5.89 2.65
N TYR A 85 -10.81 -6.23 3.92
CA TYR A 85 -12.09 -6.58 4.54
C TYR A 85 -12.31 -5.77 5.81
N TRP A 86 -13.57 -5.51 6.11
CA TRP A 86 -13.98 -4.80 7.31
C TRP A 86 -15.19 -5.46 8.04
#